data_37fb87f4a4857027c1b9937237e39f4e
#
_entry.id   37fb87f4a4857027c1b9937237e39f4e
#
_cell.length_a   1.000
_cell.length_b   1.000
_cell.length_c   1.000
_cell.angle_alpha   90.00
_cell.angle_beta   90.00
_cell.angle_gamma   90.00
#
_symmetry.space_group_name_H-M   'P 1'
#
loop_
_entity.id
_entity.type
_entity.pdbx_description
1 polymer ?
#
loop_
_entity_poly.entity_id
_entity_poly.type
_entity_poly.pdbx_seq_one_letter_code
_entity_poly.pdbx_strand_id
1 'polypeptide(L)'
;TLTENIKEIGAGAFDGCERIESVEIPNSVITMGDAAFARCTSLKNLTLGGGLSEIGADMFRECASLTAVSIGNGIYKIGNNAFTDCVSLQSVTMGDGTAIIGDFAFSGCKSLPGVEHLSRTLTRIGQSAFNGTMLYEREEDLVYIGNWFLGCKSGDMQGKKIADGTIGIADRALAKCGAFDDILTMPNSLAYVGDGAFSNCAKLTGVILGRGIVRIGNEAFLGCTALTSAILGEYDKESLSLGRSNLIEIGDYAFGACSSLNAIDIPYTVVHIGMHAFRNSGIYDKASREVYAGNWVVDCKSDGVYGTVSIQNGTAGIADYAFYRCSGIGAVMIPDSVGIIGKSAFYKCKALSSVTLPAGLTEIKDYTFYYCSELVLPKFPETLQKIGRSAFYKFRLVSESNEGDSNLMVIPNSVIEIGDYAFYGCTYTYVDRDSTEKKNGGIDILKFGTGLQKLGNQSFSGIVTLKQVTFEGALSEIGEKAFYKCTSLANVTFSE
;
A
#
# COMPACT_ATOMS: atom_id res chain seq x y z
N THR A 1 -31.34 24.84 7.74
CA THR A 1 -30.32 24.54 8.77
C THR A 1 -30.39 23.07 9.07
N LEU A 2 -29.26 22.36 8.96
CA LEU A 2 -29.13 20.96 9.39
C LEU A 2 -29.13 20.90 10.92
N THR A 3 -29.73 19.85 11.49
CA THR A 3 -29.86 19.71 12.95
C THR A 3 -28.82 18.72 13.48
N GLU A 4 -28.50 18.81 14.78
CA GLU A 4 -27.56 17.92 15.47
C GLU A 4 -28.01 16.43 15.54
N ASN A 5 -29.21 16.11 15.00
CA ASN A 5 -29.67 14.74 14.90
C ASN A 5 -29.15 14.02 13.64
N ILE A 6 -28.62 14.78 12.65
CA ILE A 6 -28.10 14.22 11.41
C ILE A 6 -26.69 13.68 11.67
N LYS A 7 -26.47 12.40 11.34
CA LYS A 7 -25.16 11.73 11.44
C LYS A 7 -24.52 11.44 10.10
N GLU A 8 -25.34 11.38 9.05
CA GLU A 8 -24.91 11.02 7.71
C GLU A 8 -25.63 11.88 6.67
N ILE A 9 -24.89 12.34 5.66
CA ILE A 9 -25.40 13.00 4.45
C ILE A 9 -24.98 12.12 3.27
N GLY A 10 -25.96 11.63 2.50
CA GLY A 10 -25.71 10.73 1.37
C GLY A 10 -24.97 11.41 0.21
N ALA A 11 -24.42 10.58 -0.69
CA ALA A 11 -23.77 11.06 -1.91
C ALA A 11 -24.75 11.87 -2.77
N GLY A 12 -24.31 13.04 -3.27
CA GLY A 12 -25.08 13.93 -4.11
C GLY A 12 -26.35 14.52 -3.46
N ALA A 13 -26.51 14.43 -2.13
CA ALA A 13 -27.75 14.79 -1.44
C ALA A 13 -28.26 16.20 -1.77
N PHE A 14 -27.37 17.15 -2.03
CA PHE A 14 -27.69 18.54 -2.41
C PHE A 14 -26.99 18.94 -3.71
N ASP A 15 -26.59 17.98 -4.54
CA ASP A 15 -25.94 18.26 -5.81
C ASP A 15 -26.85 19.09 -6.73
N GLY A 16 -26.31 20.18 -7.29
CA GLY A 16 -27.06 21.11 -8.15
C GLY A 16 -28.11 21.97 -7.41
N CYS A 17 -28.08 22.04 -6.08
CA CYS A 17 -28.94 22.96 -5.33
C CYS A 17 -28.43 24.41 -5.45
N GLU A 18 -28.57 25.01 -6.61
CA GLU A 18 -27.95 26.29 -7.00
C GLU A 18 -28.33 27.48 -6.13
N ARG A 19 -29.44 27.41 -5.39
CA ARG A 19 -29.93 28.53 -4.55
C ARG A 19 -29.45 28.46 -3.09
N ILE A 20 -28.71 27.45 -2.70
CA ILE A 20 -28.16 27.38 -1.35
C ILE A 20 -27.03 28.41 -1.22
N GLU A 21 -27.21 29.40 -0.31
CA GLU A 21 -26.20 30.43 -0.07
C GLU A 21 -25.33 30.16 1.15
N SER A 22 -25.78 29.36 2.10
CA SER A 22 -25.07 29.05 3.32
C SER A 22 -25.34 27.61 3.78
N VAL A 23 -24.29 26.92 4.20
CA VAL A 23 -24.35 25.55 4.77
C VAL A 23 -23.52 25.52 6.05
N GLU A 24 -24.15 25.04 7.11
CA GLU A 24 -23.49 24.69 8.36
C GLU A 24 -23.66 23.20 8.59
N ILE A 25 -22.55 22.46 8.56
CA ILE A 25 -22.51 21.02 8.84
C ILE A 25 -22.37 20.84 10.34
N PRO A 26 -23.33 20.19 11.03
CA PRO A 26 -23.27 19.99 12.47
C PRO A 26 -22.11 19.07 12.89
N ASN A 27 -21.67 19.19 14.14
CA ASN A 27 -20.64 18.30 14.71
C ASN A 27 -21.08 16.83 14.80
N SER A 28 -22.39 16.57 14.78
CA SER A 28 -22.96 15.20 14.79
C SER A 28 -22.76 14.44 13.49
N VAL A 29 -22.50 15.16 12.37
CA VAL A 29 -22.27 14.53 11.07
C VAL A 29 -20.87 13.92 11.04
N ILE A 30 -20.83 12.60 10.91
CA ILE A 30 -19.58 11.80 10.88
C ILE A 30 -19.25 11.29 9.48
N THR A 31 -20.25 11.26 8.58
CA THR A 31 -20.08 10.77 7.20
C THR A 31 -20.80 11.70 6.22
N MET A 32 -20.08 12.08 5.17
CA MET A 32 -20.66 12.77 4.01
C MET A 32 -20.23 12.05 2.74
N GLY A 33 -21.22 11.70 1.91
CA GLY A 33 -20.98 11.04 0.63
C GLY A 33 -20.37 11.98 -0.42
N ASP A 34 -19.80 11.39 -1.45
CA ASP A 34 -19.19 12.13 -2.57
C ASP A 34 -20.20 13.06 -3.23
N ALA A 35 -19.74 14.20 -3.72
CA ALA A 35 -20.53 15.23 -4.41
C ALA A 35 -21.73 15.77 -3.59
N ALA A 36 -21.76 15.62 -2.27
CA ALA A 36 -22.94 15.96 -1.45
C ALA A 36 -23.46 17.38 -1.66
N PHE A 37 -22.60 18.35 -1.93
CA PHE A 37 -22.93 19.75 -2.22
C PHE A 37 -22.29 20.25 -3.53
N ALA A 38 -22.01 19.35 -4.48
CA ALA A 38 -21.48 19.76 -5.77
C ALA A 38 -22.47 20.70 -6.49
N ARG A 39 -21.94 21.63 -7.27
CA ARG A 39 -22.74 22.58 -8.07
C ARG A 39 -23.74 23.43 -7.28
N CYS A 40 -23.52 23.63 -5.98
CA CYS A 40 -24.21 24.63 -5.19
C CYS A 40 -23.64 26.03 -5.55
N THR A 41 -23.92 26.53 -6.74
CA THR A 41 -23.23 27.67 -7.34
C THR A 41 -23.40 29.01 -6.57
N SER A 42 -24.45 29.15 -5.76
CA SER A 42 -24.67 30.34 -4.89
C SER A 42 -24.08 30.20 -3.49
N LEU A 43 -23.45 29.02 -3.14
CA LEU A 43 -22.91 28.79 -1.81
C LEU A 43 -21.73 29.72 -1.52
N LYS A 44 -21.93 30.66 -0.58
CA LYS A 44 -20.93 31.66 -0.15
C LYS A 44 -20.25 31.26 1.17
N ASN A 45 -21.05 30.72 2.11
CA ASN A 45 -20.64 30.47 3.48
C ASN A 45 -20.74 28.99 3.78
N LEU A 46 -19.60 28.36 4.15
CA LEU A 46 -19.48 26.95 4.51
C LEU A 46 -18.83 26.84 5.89
N THR A 47 -19.52 26.18 6.83
CA THR A 47 -18.94 25.76 8.11
C THR A 47 -18.93 24.24 8.17
N LEU A 48 -17.76 23.65 8.43
CA LEU A 48 -17.57 22.20 8.57
C LEU A 48 -17.56 21.83 10.05
N GLY A 49 -18.43 20.90 10.42
CA GLY A 49 -18.50 20.37 11.79
C GLY A 49 -17.27 19.50 12.12
N GLY A 50 -16.96 19.43 13.41
CA GLY A 50 -15.80 18.68 13.92
C GLY A 50 -15.94 17.15 13.91
N GLY A 51 -17.11 16.61 13.53
CA GLY A 51 -17.33 15.16 13.43
C GLY A 51 -16.76 14.49 12.18
N LEU A 52 -16.43 15.28 11.15
CA LEU A 52 -15.90 14.76 9.89
C LEU A 52 -14.42 14.40 10.00
N SER A 53 -14.05 13.22 9.48
CA SER A 53 -12.66 12.79 9.34
C SER A 53 -12.08 13.05 7.94
N GLU A 54 -12.94 13.24 6.92
CA GLU A 54 -12.50 13.54 5.56
C GLU A 54 -13.53 14.45 4.84
N ILE A 55 -13.04 15.15 3.82
CA ILE A 55 -13.87 15.79 2.79
C ILE A 55 -13.85 14.82 1.60
N GLY A 56 -15.01 14.28 1.20
CA GLY A 56 -15.16 13.29 0.12
C GLY A 56 -14.82 13.85 -1.26
N ALA A 57 -14.82 12.96 -2.26
CA ALA A 57 -14.58 13.38 -3.64
C ALA A 57 -15.72 14.27 -4.16
N ASP A 58 -15.37 15.26 -5.00
CA ASP A 58 -16.32 16.21 -5.63
C ASP A 58 -17.22 16.96 -4.64
N MET A 59 -16.99 16.92 -3.34
CA MET A 59 -17.96 17.29 -2.30
C MET A 59 -18.50 18.71 -2.46
N PHE A 60 -17.68 19.68 -2.85
CA PHE A 60 -18.02 21.08 -3.09
C PHE A 60 -17.58 21.53 -4.49
N ARG A 61 -17.48 20.61 -5.44
CA ARG A 61 -17.09 20.91 -6.82
C ARG A 61 -18.04 21.94 -7.43
N GLU A 62 -17.50 22.93 -8.14
CA GLU A 62 -18.26 23.99 -8.82
C GLU A 62 -19.13 24.86 -7.87
N CYS A 63 -18.76 24.98 -6.58
CA CYS A 63 -19.36 25.99 -5.69
C CYS A 63 -18.77 27.36 -6.01
N ALA A 64 -19.19 27.92 -7.13
CA ALA A 64 -18.57 29.10 -7.76
C ALA A 64 -18.55 30.37 -6.90
N SER A 65 -19.49 30.53 -5.95
CA SER A 65 -19.57 31.66 -5.06
C SER A 65 -18.85 31.49 -3.73
N LEU A 66 -18.26 30.28 -3.44
CA LEU A 66 -17.59 30.03 -2.18
C LEU A 66 -16.31 30.86 -2.10
N THR A 67 -16.18 31.69 -1.05
CA THR A 67 -15.04 32.61 -0.91
C THR A 67 -13.96 32.15 0.05
N ALA A 68 -14.34 31.40 1.06
CA ALA A 68 -13.41 30.89 2.08
C ALA A 68 -13.85 29.54 2.61
N VAL A 69 -12.88 28.73 3.03
CA VAL A 69 -13.11 27.46 3.74
C VAL A 69 -12.09 27.28 4.87
N SER A 70 -12.59 26.86 6.02
CA SER A 70 -11.75 26.45 7.16
C SER A 70 -11.86 24.94 7.34
N ILE A 71 -10.70 24.26 7.20
CA ILE A 71 -10.58 22.81 7.33
C ILE A 71 -10.03 22.50 8.72
N GLY A 72 -10.85 21.85 9.56
CA GLY A 72 -10.54 21.58 10.94
C GLY A 72 -9.43 20.50 11.13
N ASN A 73 -8.88 20.44 12.35
CA ASN A 73 -7.82 19.47 12.71
C ASN A 73 -8.25 18.00 12.60
N GLY A 74 -9.56 17.70 12.67
CA GLY A 74 -10.11 16.34 12.56
C GLY A 74 -10.06 15.76 11.14
N ILE A 75 -9.91 16.61 10.12
CA ILE A 75 -9.95 16.21 8.71
C ILE A 75 -8.54 15.77 8.27
N TYR A 76 -8.37 14.47 8.08
CA TYR A 76 -7.10 13.91 7.65
C TYR A 76 -6.94 13.86 6.12
N LYS A 77 -8.04 13.93 5.35
CA LYS A 77 -8.03 13.84 3.89
C LYS A 77 -8.99 14.82 3.23
N ILE A 78 -8.51 15.50 2.20
CA ILE A 78 -9.31 16.24 1.23
C ILE A 78 -9.36 15.36 -0.03
N GLY A 79 -10.57 14.97 -0.47
CA GLY A 79 -10.80 14.07 -1.59
C GLY A 79 -10.48 14.66 -2.95
N ASN A 80 -10.50 13.82 -3.97
CA ASN A 80 -10.29 14.23 -5.35
C ASN A 80 -11.39 15.22 -5.78
N ASN A 81 -11.02 16.28 -6.52
CA ASN A 81 -11.92 17.34 -7.00
C ASN A 81 -12.73 18.04 -5.91
N ALA A 82 -12.42 17.92 -4.63
CA ALA A 82 -13.29 18.34 -3.53
C ALA A 82 -13.75 19.80 -3.64
N PHE A 83 -12.93 20.71 -4.17
CA PHE A 83 -13.20 22.12 -4.41
C PHE A 83 -12.87 22.56 -5.85
N THR A 84 -12.84 21.62 -6.81
CA THR A 84 -12.56 21.95 -8.21
C THR A 84 -13.56 23.01 -8.71
N ASP A 85 -13.04 24.03 -9.42
CA ASP A 85 -13.80 25.14 -10.01
C ASP A 85 -14.60 25.99 -8.99
N CYS A 86 -14.17 26.06 -7.73
CA CYS A 86 -14.60 27.08 -6.78
C CYS A 86 -13.91 28.40 -7.13
N VAL A 87 -14.33 29.03 -8.23
CA VAL A 87 -13.60 30.13 -8.89
C VAL A 87 -13.44 31.39 -8.01
N SER A 88 -14.33 31.59 -7.04
CA SER A 88 -14.29 32.73 -6.11
C SER A 88 -13.52 32.43 -4.82
N LEU A 89 -13.01 31.20 -4.64
CA LEU A 89 -12.32 30.80 -3.40
C LEU A 89 -11.00 31.58 -3.26
N GLN A 90 -10.91 32.42 -2.22
CA GLN A 90 -9.79 33.32 -1.96
C GLN A 90 -8.94 32.87 -0.78
N SER A 91 -9.52 32.14 0.18
CA SER A 91 -8.83 31.73 1.40
C SER A 91 -9.17 30.28 1.76
N VAL A 92 -8.12 29.53 2.06
CA VAL A 92 -8.20 28.17 2.63
C VAL A 92 -7.29 28.13 3.84
N THR A 93 -7.87 27.90 5.02
CA THR A 93 -7.11 27.59 6.23
C THR A 93 -7.16 26.09 6.47
N MET A 94 -6.04 25.50 6.83
CA MET A 94 -5.92 24.04 6.98
C MET A 94 -5.41 23.69 8.36
N GLY A 95 -6.10 22.78 9.03
CA GLY A 95 -5.65 22.26 10.34
C GLY A 95 -4.48 21.30 10.21
N ASP A 96 -3.76 21.07 11.31
CA ASP A 96 -2.58 20.21 11.37
C ASP A 96 -2.88 18.70 11.21
N GLY A 97 -4.16 18.29 11.09
CA GLY A 97 -4.56 16.90 10.90
C GLY A 97 -4.53 16.40 9.46
N THR A 98 -4.49 17.30 8.47
CA THR A 98 -4.61 16.90 7.05
C THR A 98 -3.31 16.26 6.55
N ALA A 99 -3.39 14.97 6.22
CA ALA A 99 -2.27 14.19 5.69
C ALA A 99 -2.30 14.07 4.15
N ILE A 100 -3.46 14.18 3.53
CA ILE A 100 -3.66 13.95 2.09
C ILE A 100 -4.50 15.07 1.48
N ILE A 101 -4.00 15.65 0.39
CA ILE A 101 -4.76 16.47 -0.55
C ILE A 101 -4.89 15.67 -1.85
N GLY A 102 -6.12 15.38 -2.28
CA GLY A 102 -6.43 14.55 -3.45
C GLY A 102 -6.14 15.23 -4.79
N ASP A 103 -6.29 14.44 -5.85
CA ASP A 103 -6.11 14.92 -7.23
C ASP A 103 -7.12 16.02 -7.54
N PHE A 104 -6.67 17.09 -8.19
CA PHE A 104 -7.49 18.24 -8.61
C PHE A 104 -8.25 18.92 -7.46
N ALA A 105 -7.92 18.69 -6.19
CA ALA A 105 -8.73 19.11 -5.04
C ALA A 105 -9.10 20.59 -5.04
N PHE A 106 -8.22 21.49 -5.50
CA PHE A 106 -8.42 22.94 -5.66
C PHE A 106 -8.16 23.41 -7.09
N SER A 107 -8.23 22.51 -8.07
CA SER A 107 -8.04 22.86 -9.48
C SER A 107 -9.08 23.86 -9.93
N GLY A 108 -8.68 24.87 -10.72
CA GLY A 108 -9.60 25.89 -11.22
C GLY A 108 -10.08 26.90 -10.18
N CYS A 109 -9.60 26.90 -8.94
CA CYS A 109 -9.84 27.95 -7.95
C CYS A 109 -9.06 29.21 -8.31
N LYS A 110 -9.53 29.94 -9.34
CA LYS A 110 -8.80 31.04 -9.99
C LYS A 110 -8.43 32.20 -9.06
N SER A 111 -9.21 32.40 -7.99
CA SER A 111 -8.97 33.47 -7.01
C SER A 111 -8.08 33.04 -5.84
N LEU A 112 -7.61 31.78 -5.80
CA LEU A 112 -6.84 31.23 -4.68
C LEU A 112 -5.34 31.54 -4.84
N PRO A 113 -4.74 32.39 -3.98
CA PRO A 113 -3.31 32.73 -4.06
C PRO A 113 -2.39 31.63 -3.48
N GLY A 114 -2.97 30.67 -2.79
CA GLY A 114 -2.32 29.56 -2.07
C GLY A 114 -3.12 29.19 -0.83
N VAL A 115 -2.52 28.38 0.04
CA VAL A 115 -3.07 28.03 1.35
C VAL A 115 -2.22 28.74 2.41
N GLU A 116 -2.86 29.42 3.35
CA GLU A 116 -2.15 30.23 4.36
C GLU A 116 -1.24 29.38 5.24
N HIS A 117 -1.69 28.15 5.55
CA HIS A 117 -0.92 27.19 6.34
C HIS A 117 -1.17 25.78 5.79
N LEU A 118 -0.09 25.07 5.45
CA LEU A 118 -0.15 23.65 5.13
C LEU A 118 0.03 22.81 6.40
N SER A 119 -0.77 21.77 6.52
CA SER A 119 -0.66 20.80 7.62
C SER A 119 0.76 20.24 7.74
N ARG A 120 1.26 20.15 8.97
CA ARG A 120 2.57 19.54 9.27
C ARG A 120 2.58 18.02 9.08
N THR A 121 1.42 17.40 9.09
CA THR A 121 1.26 15.95 8.85
C THR A 121 1.08 15.60 7.38
N LEU A 122 1.14 16.59 6.48
CA LEU A 122 0.94 16.38 5.04
C LEU A 122 2.01 15.45 4.47
N THR A 123 1.58 14.36 3.85
CA THR A 123 2.42 13.32 3.24
C THR A 123 2.19 13.15 1.74
N ARG A 124 1.09 13.75 1.21
CA ARG A 124 0.74 13.67 -0.22
C ARG A 124 -0.04 14.89 -0.68
N ILE A 125 0.36 15.40 -1.83
CA ILE A 125 -0.44 16.32 -2.66
C ILE A 125 -0.68 15.64 -4.01
N GLY A 126 -1.93 15.43 -4.36
CA GLY A 126 -2.37 14.77 -5.58
C GLY A 126 -2.05 15.56 -6.85
N GLN A 127 -2.19 14.87 -7.99
CA GLN A 127 -1.95 15.43 -9.32
C GLN A 127 -2.79 16.70 -9.53
N SER A 128 -2.16 17.77 -10.02
CA SER A 128 -2.85 18.99 -10.40
C SER A 128 -3.76 19.60 -9.31
N ALA A 129 -3.49 19.29 -8.04
CA ALA A 129 -4.34 19.69 -6.92
C ALA A 129 -4.58 21.19 -6.84
N PHE A 130 -3.65 22.01 -7.33
CA PHE A 130 -3.72 23.49 -7.35
C PHE A 130 -3.61 24.07 -8.76
N ASN A 131 -3.81 23.27 -9.82
CA ASN A 131 -3.71 23.74 -11.19
C ASN A 131 -4.79 24.81 -11.49
N GLY A 132 -4.43 25.87 -12.23
CA GLY A 132 -5.34 26.98 -12.53
C GLY A 132 -5.69 27.86 -11.34
N THR A 133 -4.92 27.81 -10.24
CA THR A 133 -4.93 28.80 -9.16
C THR A 133 -3.94 29.93 -9.45
N MET A 134 -3.98 31.02 -8.68
CA MET A 134 -3.02 32.12 -8.81
C MET A 134 -1.54 31.72 -8.60
N LEU A 135 -1.27 30.54 -8.02
CA LEU A 135 0.08 29.99 -7.91
C LEU A 135 0.72 29.80 -9.30
N TYR A 136 -0.07 29.39 -10.28
CA TYR A 136 0.41 29.13 -11.66
C TYR A 136 0.49 30.40 -12.52
N GLU A 137 -0.12 31.51 -12.08
CA GLU A 137 -0.06 32.82 -12.75
C GLU A 137 1.20 33.63 -12.38
N ARG A 138 1.97 33.19 -11.37
CA ARG A 138 3.23 33.84 -10.97
C ARG A 138 4.26 33.71 -12.09
N GLU A 139 5.28 34.59 -12.11
CA GLU A 139 6.31 34.57 -13.16
C GLU A 139 7.25 33.36 -13.04
N GLU A 140 7.45 32.85 -11.82
CA GLU A 140 8.34 31.73 -11.56
C GLU A 140 7.89 30.48 -12.29
N ASP A 141 8.87 29.80 -12.91
CA ASP A 141 8.63 28.54 -13.64
C ASP A 141 8.40 27.35 -12.71
N LEU A 142 9.10 27.33 -11.57
CA LEU A 142 8.94 26.32 -10.53
C LEU A 142 7.81 26.71 -9.58
N VAL A 143 6.79 25.87 -9.50
CA VAL A 143 5.58 26.13 -8.72
C VAL A 143 5.66 25.45 -7.37
N TYR A 144 5.47 26.23 -6.31
CA TYR A 144 5.45 25.73 -4.92
C TYR A 144 4.21 26.21 -4.17
N ILE A 145 3.82 25.39 -3.18
CA ILE A 145 2.93 25.78 -2.11
C ILE A 145 3.60 25.45 -0.77
N GLY A 146 3.95 26.48 0.00
CA GLY A 146 4.81 26.28 1.18
C GLY A 146 6.09 25.57 0.80
N ASN A 147 6.35 24.45 1.47
CA ASN A 147 7.51 23.58 1.25
C ASN A 147 7.21 22.35 0.37
N TRP A 148 6.15 22.40 -0.42
CA TRP A 148 5.80 21.38 -1.40
C TRP A 148 6.02 21.88 -2.82
N PHE A 149 6.73 21.07 -3.63
CA PHE A 149 6.95 21.31 -5.06
C PHE A 149 5.77 20.74 -5.85
N LEU A 150 5.08 21.59 -6.62
CA LEU A 150 3.91 21.23 -7.41
C LEU A 150 4.22 20.97 -8.88
N GLY A 151 5.32 21.51 -9.40
CA GLY A 151 5.68 21.30 -10.79
C GLY A 151 6.56 22.38 -11.41
N CYS A 152 6.89 22.17 -12.67
CA CYS A 152 7.63 23.08 -13.53
C CYS A 152 6.78 23.41 -14.75
N LYS A 153 6.39 24.69 -14.94
CA LYS A 153 5.49 25.12 -16.01
C LYS A 153 6.04 24.88 -17.42
N SER A 154 7.34 25.11 -17.60
CA SER A 154 8.01 24.87 -18.89
C SER A 154 8.20 23.40 -19.21
N GLY A 155 8.09 22.50 -18.20
CA GLY A 155 8.48 21.10 -18.37
C GLY A 155 9.96 20.87 -18.61
N ASP A 156 10.80 21.83 -18.23
CA ASP A 156 12.26 21.83 -18.41
C ASP A 156 12.95 22.15 -17.09
N MET A 157 13.72 21.20 -16.58
CA MET A 157 14.48 21.31 -15.31
C MET A 157 15.97 21.63 -15.53
N GLN A 158 16.43 21.81 -16.77
CA GLN A 158 17.83 22.09 -17.05
C GLN A 158 18.27 23.40 -16.38
N GLY A 159 19.36 23.35 -15.61
CA GLY A 159 19.87 24.49 -14.83
C GLY A 159 19.01 24.88 -13.61
N LYS A 160 17.97 24.11 -13.28
CA LYS A 160 17.06 24.37 -12.16
C LYS A 160 17.24 23.36 -11.05
N LYS A 161 16.99 23.78 -9.82
CA LYS A 161 17.11 22.93 -8.63
C LYS A 161 15.81 22.97 -7.83
N ILE A 162 15.46 21.84 -7.23
CA ILE A 162 14.44 21.79 -6.19
C ILE A 162 14.97 22.54 -4.97
N ALA A 163 14.22 23.50 -4.48
CA ALA A 163 14.65 24.40 -3.41
C ALA A 163 14.96 23.66 -2.10
N ASP A 164 15.99 24.13 -1.39
CA ASP A 164 16.28 23.67 -0.04
C ASP A 164 15.07 23.94 0.87
N GLY A 165 14.81 23.01 1.81
CA GLY A 165 13.61 23.07 2.65
C GLY A 165 12.36 22.41 2.04
N THR A 166 12.40 21.98 0.77
CA THR A 166 11.31 21.18 0.17
C THR A 166 11.18 19.85 0.90
N ILE A 167 9.96 19.54 1.39
CA ILE A 167 9.64 18.29 2.10
C ILE A 167 8.91 17.28 1.23
N GLY A 168 8.20 17.72 0.17
CA GLY A 168 7.47 16.82 -0.71
C GLY A 168 7.41 17.32 -2.14
N ILE A 169 7.30 16.36 -3.05
CA ILE A 169 7.03 16.55 -4.48
C ILE A 169 5.64 15.98 -4.74
N ALA A 170 4.75 16.79 -5.29
CA ALA A 170 3.37 16.39 -5.60
C ALA A 170 3.31 15.27 -6.65
N ASP A 171 2.20 14.58 -6.70
CA ASP A 171 1.95 13.55 -7.70
C ASP A 171 2.06 14.14 -9.11
N ARG A 172 2.79 13.44 -9.97
CA ARG A 172 3.04 13.80 -11.37
C ARG A 172 3.66 15.19 -11.61
N ALA A 173 4.26 15.80 -10.59
CA ALA A 173 4.80 17.16 -10.62
C ALA A 173 5.77 17.43 -11.79
N LEU A 174 6.57 16.44 -12.18
CA LEU A 174 7.51 16.49 -13.30
C LEU A 174 7.28 15.36 -14.33
N ALA A 175 6.07 14.77 -14.33
CA ALA A 175 5.77 13.72 -15.30
C ALA A 175 5.99 14.20 -16.73
N LYS A 176 6.72 13.39 -17.55
CA LYS A 176 7.08 13.71 -18.93
C LYS A 176 7.98 14.94 -19.10
N CYS A 177 8.67 15.38 -18.05
CA CYS A 177 9.63 16.48 -18.14
C CYS A 177 10.72 16.15 -19.18
N GLY A 178 10.94 17.09 -20.08
CA GLY A 178 11.71 16.85 -21.29
C GLY A 178 13.22 17.05 -21.16
N ALA A 179 13.69 17.77 -20.15
CA ALA A 179 15.11 18.05 -19.95
C ALA A 179 15.48 18.09 -18.47
N PHE A 180 16.67 17.58 -18.17
CA PHE A 180 17.32 17.58 -16.87
C PHE A 180 18.82 17.79 -17.07
N ASP A 181 19.51 18.27 -16.04
CA ASP A 181 20.96 18.12 -15.93
C ASP A 181 21.31 16.63 -15.73
N ASP A 182 22.59 16.26 -15.83
CA ASP A 182 23.07 14.88 -15.76
C ASP A 182 22.56 14.13 -14.52
N ILE A 183 22.59 14.77 -13.34
CA ILE A 183 22.13 14.20 -12.08
C ILE A 183 21.25 15.21 -11.34
N LEU A 184 20.00 14.82 -11.10
CA LEU A 184 19.07 15.61 -10.29
C LEU A 184 19.30 15.32 -8.80
N THR A 185 19.83 16.29 -8.09
CA THR A 185 20.06 16.18 -6.63
C THR A 185 18.94 16.85 -5.87
N MET A 186 18.29 16.09 -4.98
CA MET A 186 17.23 16.57 -4.09
C MET A 186 17.80 17.09 -2.77
N PRO A 187 17.10 18.04 -2.12
CA PRO A 187 17.50 18.51 -0.80
C PRO A 187 17.35 17.43 0.27
N ASN A 188 18.21 17.45 1.29
CA ASN A 188 18.12 16.50 2.42
C ASN A 188 16.84 16.62 3.27
N SER A 189 16.05 17.67 3.07
CA SER A 189 14.73 17.87 3.68
C SER A 189 13.63 17.07 3.01
N LEU A 190 13.85 16.59 1.76
CA LEU A 190 12.84 15.85 1.01
C LEU A 190 12.47 14.54 1.70
N ALA A 191 11.20 14.41 2.06
CA ALA A 191 10.65 13.20 2.70
C ALA A 191 9.76 12.41 1.75
N TYR A 192 9.04 13.06 0.84
CA TYR A 192 8.01 12.43 0.03
C TYR A 192 8.19 12.73 -1.45
N VAL A 193 8.30 11.67 -2.27
CA VAL A 193 8.20 11.74 -3.73
C VAL A 193 6.83 11.18 -4.12
N GLY A 194 5.98 11.99 -4.74
CA GLY A 194 4.60 11.66 -5.09
C GLY A 194 4.46 10.58 -6.16
N ASP A 195 3.25 10.09 -6.31
CA ASP A 195 2.93 9.04 -7.29
C ASP A 195 3.15 9.60 -8.72
N GLY A 196 3.92 8.88 -9.55
CA GLY A 196 4.26 9.29 -10.90
C GLY A 196 5.05 10.60 -11.01
N ALA A 197 5.65 11.10 -9.93
CA ALA A 197 6.27 12.44 -9.88
C ALA A 197 7.27 12.71 -11.03
N PHE A 198 8.02 11.70 -11.45
CA PHE A 198 8.97 11.75 -12.57
C PHE A 198 8.61 10.74 -13.67
N SER A 199 7.35 10.28 -13.74
CA SER A 199 7.00 9.26 -14.74
C SER A 199 7.27 9.73 -16.16
N ASN A 200 7.88 8.84 -16.96
CA ASN A 200 8.26 9.09 -18.36
C ASN A 200 9.24 10.27 -18.57
N CYS A 201 10.09 10.57 -17.60
CA CYS A 201 11.21 11.48 -17.77
C CYS A 201 12.36 10.77 -18.49
N ALA A 202 12.20 10.59 -19.81
CA ALA A 202 13.08 9.74 -20.62
C ALA A 202 14.54 10.25 -20.73
N LYS A 203 14.81 11.50 -20.33
CA LYS A 203 16.15 12.09 -20.35
C LYS A 203 16.79 12.20 -18.95
N LEU A 204 16.09 11.81 -17.89
CA LEU A 204 16.65 11.80 -16.53
C LEU A 204 17.69 10.66 -16.42
N THR A 205 18.97 11.00 -16.27
CA THR A 205 20.07 10.02 -16.25
C THR A 205 20.46 9.57 -14.86
N GLY A 206 20.27 10.42 -13.84
CA GLY A 206 20.59 10.12 -12.45
C GLY A 206 19.75 10.90 -11.46
N VAL A 207 19.53 10.32 -10.28
CA VAL A 207 18.87 10.99 -9.14
C VAL A 207 19.52 10.66 -7.82
N ILE A 208 19.66 11.68 -6.95
CA ILE A 208 20.07 11.54 -5.55
C ILE A 208 18.95 12.11 -4.69
N LEU A 209 18.29 11.26 -3.88
CA LEU A 209 17.06 11.64 -3.14
C LEU A 209 17.32 12.33 -1.80
N GLY A 210 18.59 12.32 -1.31
CA GLY A 210 18.92 12.88 0.00
C GLY A 210 18.49 12.00 1.17
N ARG A 211 19.06 12.26 2.37
CA ARG A 211 18.88 11.41 3.57
C ARG A 211 17.48 11.47 4.18
N GLY A 212 16.72 12.54 3.91
CA GLY A 212 15.39 12.76 4.49
C GLY A 212 14.29 11.92 3.87
N ILE A 213 14.57 11.28 2.71
CA ILE A 213 13.54 10.51 2.00
C ILE A 213 12.93 9.42 2.87
N VAL A 214 11.59 9.37 2.90
CA VAL A 214 10.80 8.39 3.66
C VAL A 214 9.98 7.49 2.72
N ARG A 215 9.41 8.08 1.67
CA ARG A 215 8.55 7.38 0.73
C ARG A 215 8.82 7.79 -0.71
N ILE A 216 8.94 6.77 -1.57
CA ILE A 216 8.88 6.91 -3.03
C ILE A 216 7.52 6.37 -3.48
N GLY A 217 6.71 7.21 -4.12
CA GLY A 217 5.34 6.89 -4.54
C GLY A 217 5.27 5.84 -5.65
N ASN A 218 4.04 5.42 -5.95
CA ASN A 218 3.77 4.50 -7.06
C ASN A 218 4.17 5.15 -8.39
N GLU A 219 4.74 4.39 -9.32
CA GLU A 219 5.14 4.89 -10.63
C GLU A 219 6.09 6.11 -10.60
N ALA A 220 6.70 6.44 -9.46
CA ALA A 220 7.42 7.69 -9.27
C ALA A 220 8.46 7.97 -10.37
N PHE A 221 9.19 6.96 -10.82
CA PHE A 221 10.17 7.01 -11.92
C PHE A 221 9.80 6.05 -13.06
N LEU A 222 8.53 5.64 -13.18
CA LEU A 222 8.10 4.75 -14.26
C LEU A 222 8.49 5.30 -15.63
N GLY A 223 9.20 4.50 -16.45
CA GLY A 223 9.55 4.87 -17.81
C GLY A 223 10.68 5.91 -17.93
N CYS A 224 11.48 6.12 -16.88
CA CYS A 224 12.71 6.90 -16.96
C CYS A 224 13.79 6.08 -17.66
N THR A 225 13.69 5.96 -18.98
CA THR A 225 14.49 5.00 -19.77
C THR A 225 15.98 5.29 -19.79
N ALA A 226 16.41 6.54 -19.61
CA ALA A 226 17.82 6.92 -19.51
C ALA A 226 18.40 6.81 -18.09
N LEU A 227 17.58 6.51 -17.08
CA LEU A 227 18.02 6.47 -15.69
C LEU A 227 19.03 5.34 -15.48
N THR A 228 20.28 5.68 -15.23
CA THR A 228 21.37 4.72 -14.99
C THR A 228 21.72 4.60 -13.52
N SER A 229 21.41 5.63 -12.70
CA SER A 229 21.78 5.72 -11.30
C SER A 229 20.65 6.33 -10.47
N ALA A 230 20.28 5.66 -9.37
CA ALA A 230 19.37 6.19 -8.36
C ALA A 230 19.95 5.92 -6.97
N ILE A 231 20.28 7.00 -6.24
CA ILE A 231 20.78 6.94 -4.87
C ILE A 231 19.63 7.28 -3.94
N LEU A 232 19.15 6.26 -3.19
CA LEU A 232 17.96 6.31 -2.35
C LEU A 232 18.25 6.88 -0.95
N GLY A 233 19.06 7.93 -0.88
CA GLY A 233 19.51 8.55 0.35
C GLY A 233 20.57 9.61 0.09
N GLU A 234 21.41 9.87 1.09
CA GLU A 234 22.57 10.74 0.95
C GLU A 234 23.65 10.07 0.07
N TYR A 235 24.29 10.84 -0.79
CA TYR A 235 25.44 10.34 -1.52
C TYR A 235 26.69 10.45 -0.65
N ASP A 236 27.28 9.31 -0.32
CA ASP A 236 28.56 9.25 0.37
C ASP A 236 29.71 9.43 -0.63
N LYS A 237 30.39 10.57 -0.56
CA LYS A 237 31.48 10.91 -1.48
C LYS A 237 32.76 10.09 -1.26
N GLU A 238 32.94 9.54 -0.06
CA GLU A 238 34.14 8.76 0.28
C GLU A 238 34.03 7.34 -0.26
N SER A 239 32.87 6.70 -0.04
CA SER A 239 32.61 5.35 -0.56
C SER A 239 32.02 5.33 -1.96
N LEU A 240 31.67 6.48 -2.54
CA LEU A 240 30.98 6.65 -3.83
C LEU A 240 29.67 5.82 -3.92
N SER A 241 28.96 5.72 -2.82
CA SER A 241 27.78 4.84 -2.67
C SER A 241 26.64 5.50 -1.88
N LEU A 242 25.63 4.70 -1.54
CA LEU A 242 24.53 5.09 -0.67
C LEU A 242 25.05 5.35 0.77
N GLY A 243 24.84 6.57 1.26
CA GLY A 243 25.04 6.96 2.65
C GLY A 243 23.79 6.75 3.52
N ARG A 244 23.48 7.74 4.38
CA ARG A 244 22.30 7.68 5.26
C ARG A 244 21.01 7.81 4.49
N SER A 245 19.98 7.05 4.90
CA SER A 245 18.64 7.12 4.35
C SER A 245 17.61 6.83 5.43
N ASN A 246 16.45 7.48 5.33
CA ASN A 246 15.26 7.20 6.15
C ASN A 246 14.16 6.49 5.34
N LEU A 247 14.48 6.01 4.12
CA LEU A 247 13.51 5.42 3.23
C LEU A 247 12.89 4.17 3.85
N ILE A 248 11.57 4.15 3.90
CA ILE A 248 10.75 3.05 4.45
C ILE A 248 10.01 2.31 3.34
N GLU A 249 9.55 3.04 2.31
CA GLU A 249 8.63 2.53 1.30
C GLU A 249 9.05 2.90 -0.12
N ILE A 250 9.03 1.90 -1.02
CA ILE A 250 9.13 2.06 -2.48
C ILE A 250 7.82 1.53 -3.06
N GLY A 251 7.07 2.38 -3.77
CA GLY A 251 5.73 2.08 -4.28
C GLY A 251 5.70 1.11 -5.47
N ASP A 252 4.48 0.80 -5.91
CA ASP A 252 4.23 -0.05 -7.09
C ASP A 252 4.82 0.58 -8.34
N TYR A 253 5.49 -0.23 -9.17
CA TYR A 253 6.12 0.22 -10.42
C TYR A 253 7.06 1.43 -10.28
N ALA A 254 7.56 1.74 -9.09
CA ALA A 254 8.31 2.96 -8.80
C ALA A 254 9.49 3.21 -9.75
N PHE A 255 10.21 2.16 -10.15
CA PHE A 255 11.28 2.16 -11.15
C PHE A 255 10.96 1.24 -12.34
N GLY A 256 9.68 0.99 -12.60
CA GLY A 256 9.23 0.20 -13.73
C GLY A 256 9.70 0.81 -15.06
N ALA A 257 10.06 -0.04 -16.03
CA ALA A 257 10.54 0.38 -17.36
C ALA A 257 11.73 1.36 -17.37
N CYS A 258 12.53 1.45 -16.28
CA CYS A 258 13.81 2.14 -16.25
C CYS A 258 14.88 1.26 -16.92
N SER A 259 14.85 1.13 -18.26
CA SER A 259 15.62 0.14 -19.01
C SER A 259 17.16 0.27 -18.87
N SER A 260 17.66 1.46 -18.52
CA SER A 260 19.08 1.69 -18.28
C SER A 260 19.50 1.45 -16.82
N LEU A 261 18.57 1.28 -15.88
CA LEU A 261 18.87 1.05 -14.45
C LEU A 261 19.26 -0.42 -14.23
N ASN A 262 20.55 -0.66 -14.08
CA ASN A 262 21.13 -2.00 -14.03
C ASN A 262 21.45 -2.50 -12.64
N ALA A 263 21.52 -1.62 -11.65
CA ALA A 263 21.77 -1.89 -10.25
C ALA A 263 21.20 -0.75 -9.40
N ILE A 264 20.87 -1.05 -8.16
CA ILE A 264 20.42 -0.10 -7.15
C ILE A 264 20.70 -0.66 -5.76
N ASP A 265 21.13 0.20 -4.85
CA ASP A 265 21.28 -0.16 -3.44
C ASP A 265 19.99 0.19 -2.68
N ILE A 266 19.44 -0.79 -1.98
CA ILE A 266 18.23 -0.62 -1.16
C ILE A 266 18.66 -0.39 0.30
N PRO A 267 18.27 0.73 0.92
CA PRO A 267 18.57 1.01 2.33
C PRO A 267 17.99 -0.06 3.26
N TYR A 268 18.70 -0.37 4.36
CA TYR A 268 18.22 -1.33 5.38
C TYR A 268 16.96 -0.86 6.12
N THR A 269 16.62 0.42 6.01
CA THR A 269 15.40 1.01 6.58
C THR A 269 14.14 0.64 5.81
N VAL A 270 14.27 0.14 4.58
CA VAL A 270 13.13 -0.22 3.72
C VAL A 270 12.42 -1.45 4.30
N VAL A 271 11.11 -1.31 4.52
CA VAL A 271 10.23 -2.38 5.03
C VAL A 271 9.11 -2.74 4.05
N HIS A 272 9.00 -1.99 2.96
CA HIS A 272 8.00 -2.26 1.92
C HIS A 272 8.52 -1.91 0.54
N ILE A 273 8.42 -2.88 -0.37
CA ILE A 273 8.60 -2.68 -1.82
C ILE A 273 7.34 -3.19 -2.51
N GLY A 274 6.70 -2.31 -3.25
CA GLY A 274 5.43 -2.56 -3.94
C GLY A 274 5.56 -3.49 -5.14
N MET A 275 4.39 -3.80 -5.71
CA MET A 275 4.24 -4.69 -6.85
C MET A 275 5.05 -4.20 -8.05
N HIS A 276 5.87 -5.09 -8.62
CA HIS A 276 6.60 -4.82 -9.87
C HIS A 276 7.44 -3.53 -9.85
N ALA A 277 7.92 -3.12 -8.69
CA ALA A 277 8.65 -1.86 -8.52
C ALA A 277 9.81 -1.67 -9.51
N PHE A 278 10.41 -2.76 -10.01
CA PHE A 278 11.53 -2.77 -10.97
C PHE A 278 11.22 -3.52 -12.28
N ARG A 279 9.94 -3.78 -12.58
CA ARG A 279 9.58 -4.55 -13.78
C ARG A 279 9.98 -3.84 -15.07
N ASN A 280 10.53 -4.61 -16.03
CA ASN A 280 11.05 -4.08 -17.30
C ASN A 280 12.16 -3.01 -17.13
N SER A 281 12.86 -3.00 -16.00
CA SER A 281 14.08 -2.21 -15.81
C SER A 281 15.31 -3.01 -16.29
N GLY A 282 16.46 -2.37 -16.40
CA GLY A 282 17.71 -3.07 -16.69
C GLY A 282 18.05 -4.14 -15.64
N ILE A 283 17.67 -3.94 -14.36
CA ILE A 283 17.76 -4.94 -13.29
C ILE A 283 16.92 -6.18 -13.63
N TYR A 284 15.67 -5.97 -14.05
CA TYR A 284 14.76 -7.03 -14.45
C TYR A 284 15.28 -7.76 -15.69
N ASP A 285 15.71 -7.02 -16.72
CA ASP A 285 16.11 -7.61 -18.01
C ASP A 285 17.35 -8.49 -17.88
N LYS A 286 18.31 -8.12 -17.03
CA LYS A 286 19.54 -8.88 -16.75
C LYS A 286 19.34 -10.12 -15.91
N ALA A 287 18.30 -10.17 -15.08
CA ALA A 287 18.02 -11.30 -14.23
C ALA A 287 17.69 -12.55 -15.05
N SER A 288 18.20 -13.70 -14.65
CA SER A 288 17.87 -14.97 -15.29
C SER A 288 16.52 -15.52 -14.85
N ARG A 289 16.20 -15.40 -13.55
CA ARG A 289 14.99 -15.95 -12.94
C ARG A 289 14.47 -15.08 -11.82
N GLU A 290 15.02 -15.17 -10.61
CA GLU A 290 14.72 -14.27 -9.51
C GLU A 290 15.36 -12.91 -9.79
N VAL A 291 14.59 -11.84 -9.63
CA VAL A 291 15.03 -10.46 -9.82
C VAL A 291 15.39 -9.86 -8.47
N TYR A 292 16.65 -9.52 -8.30
CA TYR A 292 17.14 -8.86 -7.09
C TYR A 292 17.40 -7.38 -7.36
N ALA A 293 16.90 -6.53 -6.46
CA ALA A 293 17.30 -5.14 -6.35
C ALA A 293 18.01 -4.99 -4.99
N GLY A 294 19.32 -4.76 -5.01
CA GLY A 294 20.12 -4.81 -3.78
C GLY A 294 19.89 -6.12 -3.01
N ASN A 295 19.53 -5.99 -1.75
CA ASN A 295 19.24 -7.11 -0.83
C ASN A 295 17.74 -7.52 -0.80
N TRP A 296 16.95 -7.21 -1.83
CA TRP A 296 15.54 -7.61 -1.94
C TRP A 296 15.27 -8.47 -3.16
N VAL A 297 14.42 -9.50 -3.02
CA VAL A 297 13.78 -10.15 -4.18
C VAL A 297 12.56 -9.32 -4.56
N VAL A 298 12.57 -8.76 -5.76
CA VAL A 298 11.55 -7.79 -6.20
C VAL A 298 10.61 -8.29 -7.29
N ASP A 299 11.01 -9.33 -8.02
CA ASP A 299 10.18 -9.97 -9.06
C ASP A 299 10.74 -11.37 -9.37
N CYS A 300 9.99 -12.15 -10.12
CA CYS A 300 10.42 -13.42 -10.69
C CYS A 300 9.89 -13.56 -12.12
N LYS A 301 10.77 -13.88 -13.04
CA LYS A 301 10.37 -14.21 -14.42
C LYS A 301 9.66 -15.56 -14.41
N SER A 302 8.37 -15.56 -14.73
CA SER A 302 7.49 -16.74 -14.64
C SER A 302 7.76 -17.80 -15.71
N ASP A 303 8.50 -17.46 -16.75
CA ASP A 303 8.67 -18.27 -17.95
C ASP A 303 9.70 -19.39 -17.69
N GLY A 304 9.19 -20.58 -17.39
CA GLY A 304 10.00 -21.79 -17.28
C GLY A 304 10.65 -22.07 -15.92
N VAL A 305 10.15 -21.48 -14.84
CA VAL A 305 10.62 -21.81 -13.49
C VAL A 305 10.04 -23.15 -13.04
N TYR A 306 10.87 -24.20 -13.02
CA TYR A 306 10.50 -25.51 -12.51
C TYR A 306 11.47 -25.90 -11.38
N GLY A 307 10.93 -26.52 -10.31
CA GLY A 307 11.72 -27.06 -9.21
C GLY A 307 11.89 -26.10 -8.03
N THR A 308 13.06 -26.19 -7.37
CA THR A 308 13.35 -25.46 -6.12
C THR A 308 13.95 -24.09 -6.40
N VAL A 309 13.45 -23.08 -5.70
CA VAL A 309 14.02 -21.73 -5.59
C VAL A 309 14.71 -21.61 -4.24
N SER A 310 16.00 -21.27 -4.24
CA SER A 310 16.75 -20.97 -3.02
C SER A 310 17.04 -19.46 -3.00
N ILE A 311 16.37 -18.74 -2.10
CA ILE A 311 16.62 -17.31 -1.90
C ILE A 311 18.03 -17.11 -1.34
N GLN A 312 18.77 -16.13 -1.85
CA GLN A 312 20.15 -15.87 -1.46
C GLN A 312 20.27 -15.47 0.02
N ASN A 313 21.29 -15.97 0.70
CA ASN A 313 21.63 -15.49 2.05
C ASN A 313 21.98 -13.99 2.02
N GLY A 314 21.56 -13.26 3.06
CA GLY A 314 21.68 -11.79 3.11
C GLY A 314 20.51 -11.03 2.48
N THR A 315 19.55 -11.75 1.88
CA THR A 315 18.28 -11.12 1.44
C THR A 315 17.52 -10.62 2.67
N ALA A 316 17.16 -9.33 2.67
CA ALA A 316 16.40 -8.71 3.76
C ALA A 316 14.88 -8.88 3.61
N GLY A 317 14.38 -8.90 2.37
CA GLY A 317 12.95 -9.01 2.13
C GLY A 317 12.57 -9.55 0.75
N ILE A 318 11.32 -9.96 0.65
CA ILE A 318 10.63 -10.35 -0.58
C ILE A 318 9.53 -9.31 -0.81
N ALA A 319 9.52 -8.67 -1.96
CA ALA A 319 8.58 -7.61 -2.31
C ALA A 319 7.14 -8.14 -2.49
N ASP A 320 6.18 -7.23 -2.51
CA ASP A 320 4.80 -7.56 -2.85
C ASP A 320 4.74 -8.17 -4.26
N TYR A 321 3.96 -9.25 -4.41
CA TYR A 321 3.76 -9.98 -5.66
C TYR A 321 5.06 -10.54 -6.31
N ALA A 322 6.19 -10.62 -5.62
CA ALA A 322 7.48 -11.01 -6.22
C ALA A 322 7.45 -12.34 -7.00
N PHE A 323 6.68 -13.33 -6.55
CA PHE A 323 6.49 -14.61 -7.23
C PHE A 323 5.05 -14.81 -7.74
N TYR A 324 4.36 -13.71 -8.06
CA TYR A 324 2.97 -13.77 -8.52
C TYR A 324 2.78 -14.69 -9.72
N ARG A 325 1.93 -15.73 -9.55
CA ARG A 325 1.64 -16.73 -10.58
C ARG A 325 2.84 -17.52 -11.12
N CYS A 326 3.95 -17.61 -10.39
CA CYS A 326 5.06 -18.47 -10.74
C CYS A 326 4.65 -19.93 -10.56
N SER A 327 3.83 -20.45 -11.50
CA SER A 327 3.16 -21.75 -11.39
C SER A 327 4.07 -22.97 -11.53
N GLY A 328 5.34 -22.77 -11.94
CA GLY A 328 6.34 -23.85 -12.08
C GLY A 328 7.24 -24.03 -10.85
N ILE A 329 7.15 -23.18 -9.82
CA ILE A 329 7.94 -23.31 -8.60
C ILE A 329 7.38 -24.46 -7.75
N GLY A 330 8.20 -25.49 -7.47
CA GLY A 330 7.83 -26.63 -6.65
C GLY A 330 8.15 -26.44 -5.17
N ALA A 331 9.27 -25.79 -4.86
CA ALA A 331 9.67 -25.49 -3.49
C ALA A 331 10.40 -24.16 -3.39
N VAL A 332 10.30 -23.48 -2.22
CA VAL A 332 11.05 -22.25 -1.94
C VAL A 332 11.75 -22.38 -0.58
N MET A 333 13.05 -22.18 -0.57
CA MET A 333 13.86 -22.08 0.65
C MET A 333 14.15 -20.61 0.93
N ILE A 334 13.59 -20.10 2.03
CA ILE A 334 13.75 -18.70 2.45
C ILE A 334 14.74 -18.69 3.63
N PRO A 335 15.89 -17.99 3.53
CA PRO A 335 16.87 -17.95 4.61
C PRO A 335 16.40 -17.08 5.78
N ASP A 336 16.97 -17.30 6.96
CA ASP A 336 16.65 -16.56 8.19
C ASP A 336 16.99 -15.06 8.14
N SER A 337 17.79 -14.64 7.14
CA SER A 337 18.05 -13.22 6.90
C SER A 337 16.81 -12.44 6.40
N VAL A 338 15.80 -13.14 5.85
CA VAL A 338 14.58 -12.52 5.35
C VAL A 338 13.64 -12.19 6.53
N GLY A 339 13.51 -10.90 6.84
CA GLY A 339 12.59 -10.43 7.88
C GLY A 339 11.18 -10.12 7.37
N ILE A 340 11.00 -9.93 6.06
CA ILE A 340 9.76 -9.45 5.47
C ILE A 340 9.40 -10.28 4.24
N ILE A 341 8.16 -10.80 4.22
CA ILE A 341 7.54 -11.41 3.04
C ILE A 341 6.34 -10.54 2.65
N GLY A 342 6.36 -10.00 1.45
CA GLY A 342 5.38 -9.05 0.95
C GLY A 342 3.97 -9.65 0.77
N LYS A 343 2.99 -8.76 0.67
CA LYS A 343 1.60 -9.11 0.35
C LYS A 343 1.55 -9.83 -1.00
N SER A 344 0.76 -10.91 -1.07
CA SER A 344 0.60 -11.69 -2.31
C SER A 344 1.92 -12.22 -2.90
N ALA A 345 3.01 -12.31 -2.13
CA ALA A 345 4.33 -12.67 -2.64
C ALA A 345 4.32 -13.97 -3.46
N PHE A 346 3.56 -14.98 -3.04
CA PHE A 346 3.42 -16.28 -3.72
C PHE A 346 1.99 -16.52 -4.24
N TYR A 347 1.24 -15.47 -4.54
CA TYR A 347 -0.15 -15.56 -4.99
C TYR A 347 -0.29 -16.44 -6.22
N LYS A 348 -1.10 -17.51 -6.12
CA LYS A 348 -1.35 -18.52 -7.21
C LYS A 348 -0.10 -19.25 -7.71
N CYS A 349 0.90 -19.49 -6.88
CA CYS A 349 1.98 -20.44 -7.16
C CYS A 349 1.43 -21.86 -7.03
N LYS A 350 0.73 -22.36 -8.04
CA LYS A 350 -0.08 -23.58 -7.97
C LYS A 350 0.74 -24.86 -7.76
N ALA A 351 1.97 -24.92 -8.28
CA ALA A 351 2.85 -26.08 -8.10
C ALA A 351 3.68 -26.03 -6.82
N LEU A 352 3.65 -24.91 -6.08
CA LEU A 352 4.39 -24.76 -4.83
C LEU A 352 3.88 -25.76 -3.81
N SER A 353 4.70 -26.75 -3.49
CA SER A 353 4.38 -27.83 -2.55
C SER A 353 5.05 -27.65 -1.19
N SER A 354 6.16 -26.91 -1.13
CA SER A 354 6.92 -26.72 0.10
C SER A 354 7.51 -25.31 0.19
N VAL A 355 7.49 -24.74 1.38
CA VAL A 355 8.17 -23.48 1.71
C VAL A 355 8.79 -23.56 3.09
N THR A 356 10.06 -23.15 3.21
CA THR A 356 10.73 -22.96 4.51
C THR A 356 10.58 -21.51 4.90
N LEU A 357 9.92 -21.22 6.03
CA LEU A 357 9.76 -19.87 6.55
C LEU A 357 10.95 -19.48 7.44
N PRO A 358 11.40 -18.21 7.42
CA PRO A 358 12.48 -17.73 8.29
C PRO A 358 12.09 -17.84 9.77
N ALA A 359 13.05 -18.21 10.62
CA ALA A 359 12.81 -18.38 12.06
C ALA A 359 12.42 -17.06 12.77
N GLY A 360 12.83 -15.91 12.23
CA GLY A 360 12.53 -14.57 12.75
C GLY A 360 11.27 -13.93 12.19
N LEU A 361 10.48 -14.60 11.32
CA LEU A 361 9.32 -14.01 10.68
C LEU A 361 8.21 -13.72 11.69
N THR A 362 7.72 -12.48 11.72
CA THR A 362 6.66 -12.04 12.65
C THR A 362 5.27 -11.95 12.01
N GLU A 363 5.19 -11.82 10.69
CA GLU A 363 3.92 -11.69 9.99
C GLU A 363 3.94 -12.44 8.65
N ILE A 364 2.86 -13.17 8.39
CA ILE A 364 2.50 -13.64 7.04
C ILE A 364 1.42 -12.68 6.53
N LYS A 365 1.78 -11.82 5.57
CA LYS A 365 0.90 -10.77 5.08
C LYS A 365 -0.30 -11.30 4.29
N ASP A 366 -1.23 -10.40 3.94
CA ASP A 366 -2.45 -10.73 3.20
C ASP A 366 -2.12 -11.43 1.88
N TYR A 367 -2.89 -12.47 1.57
CA TYR A 367 -2.84 -13.23 0.31
C TYR A 367 -1.48 -13.86 0.00
N THR A 368 -0.53 -13.94 0.93
CA THR A 368 0.85 -14.41 0.66
C THR A 368 0.89 -15.73 -0.09
N PHE A 369 0.14 -16.75 0.36
CA PHE A 369 0.06 -18.07 -0.28
C PHE A 369 -1.35 -18.37 -0.84
N TYR A 370 -2.07 -17.33 -1.26
CA TYR A 370 -3.41 -17.46 -1.81
C TYR A 370 -3.44 -18.38 -3.03
N TYR A 371 -4.27 -19.44 -2.98
CA TYR A 371 -4.37 -20.44 -4.06
C TYR A 371 -3.05 -21.17 -4.41
N CYS A 372 -2.16 -21.39 -3.45
CA CYS A 372 -1.06 -22.33 -3.56
C CYS A 372 -1.61 -23.74 -3.30
N SER A 373 -2.29 -24.31 -4.31
CA SER A 373 -3.14 -25.50 -4.13
C SER A 373 -2.39 -26.80 -3.77
N GLU A 374 -1.08 -26.86 -4.03
CA GLU A 374 -0.25 -28.03 -3.68
C GLU A 374 0.57 -27.81 -2.40
N LEU A 375 0.53 -26.60 -1.82
CA LEU A 375 1.36 -26.27 -0.66
C LEU A 375 0.93 -27.08 0.56
N VAL A 376 1.87 -27.80 1.15
CA VAL A 376 1.75 -28.40 2.47
C VAL A 376 1.94 -27.32 3.52
N LEU A 377 1.22 -27.42 4.66
CA LEU A 377 1.30 -26.42 5.73
C LEU A 377 2.76 -26.24 6.19
N PRO A 378 3.35 -25.05 6.04
CA PRO A 378 4.70 -24.82 6.53
C PRO A 378 4.74 -24.85 8.06
N LYS A 379 5.87 -25.23 8.63
CA LYS A 379 6.10 -25.05 10.06
C LYS A 379 6.14 -23.54 10.36
N PHE A 380 5.25 -23.08 11.22
CA PHE A 380 5.23 -21.68 11.65
C PHE A 380 6.37 -21.40 12.64
N PRO A 381 7.10 -20.28 12.48
CA PRO A 381 8.10 -19.88 13.46
C PRO A 381 7.46 -19.41 14.77
N GLU A 382 8.17 -19.64 15.89
CA GLU A 382 7.70 -19.24 17.23
C GLU A 382 7.67 -17.71 17.47
N THR A 383 8.13 -16.93 16.50
CA THR A 383 8.08 -15.46 16.47
C THR A 383 6.84 -14.91 15.75
N LEU A 384 6.06 -15.78 15.10
CA LEU A 384 4.94 -15.37 14.27
C LEU A 384 3.81 -14.78 15.11
N GLN A 385 3.45 -13.52 14.89
CA GLN A 385 2.41 -12.79 15.62
C GLN A 385 1.11 -12.65 14.83
N LYS A 386 1.20 -12.60 13.50
CA LYS A 386 0.04 -12.34 12.65
C LYS A 386 0.01 -13.18 11.39
N ILE A 387 -1.20 -13.70 11.09
CA ILE A 387 -1.52 -14.34 9.81
C ILE A 387 -2.58 -13.49 9.12
N GLY A 388 -2.24 -12.91 7.98
CA GLY A 388 -3.05 -11.94 7.27
C GLY A 388 -4.30 -12.53 6.59
N ARG A 389 -5.10 -11.64 6.02
CA ARG A 389 -6.33 -11.98 5.29
C ARG A 389 -6.02 -12.91 4.12
N SER A 390 -6.80 -14.01 4.00
CA SER A 390 -6.68 -14.99 2.91
C SER A 390 -5.25 -15.51 2.68
N ALA A 391 -4.40 -15.49 3.68
CA ALA A 391 -2.97 -15.83 3.54
C ALA A 391 -2.77 -17.24 3.00
N PHE A 392 -3.59 -18.20 3.41
CA PHE A 392 -3.58 -19.60 3.00
C PHE A 392 -4.94 -20.03 2.38
N TYR A 393 -5.60 -19.15 1.68
CA TYR A 393 -6.91 -19.43 1.06
C TYR A 393 -6.80 -20.57 0.04
N LYS A 394 -7.58 -21.64 0.24
CA LYS A 394 -7.62 -22.84 -0.62
C LYS A 394 -6.25 -23.46 -0.91
N PHE A 395 -5.44 -23.64 0.11
CA PHE A 395 -4.22 -24.47 0.03
C PHE A 395 -4.49 -25.91 0.45
N ARG A 396 -3.53 -26.79 0.22
CA ARG A 396 -3.61 -28.21 0.60
C ARG A 396 -3.25 -28.36 2.08
N LEU A 397 -4.27 -28.49 2.93
CA LEU A 397 -4.07 -28.63 4.37
C LEU A 397 -3.72 -30.11 4.71
N VAL A 398 -2.43 -30.43 4.74
CA VAL A 398 -1.88 -31.72 5.18
C VAL A 398 -0.86 -31.42 6.27
N SER A 399 -0.89 -32.18 7.38
CA SER A 399 0.20 -32.15 8.35
C SER A 399 1.32 -33.08 7.90
N GLU A 400 2.58 -32.71 8.11
CA GLU A 400 3.74 -33.56 7.86
C GLU A 400 3.93 -34.68 8.92
N SER A 401 2.90 -35.03 9.72
CA SER A 401 3.02 -36.04 10.74
C SER A 401 3.27 -37.42 10.10
N ASN A 402 4.46 -37.99 10.33
CA ASN A 402 4.80 -39.37 10.05
C ASN A 402 3.80 -40.32 10.74
N GLU A 403 3.42 -41.37 10.02
CA GLU A 403 2.73 -42.58 10.43
C GLU A 403 2.21 -42.62 11.88
N GLY A 404 0.92 -42.36 12.07
CA GLY A 404 0.18 -42.77 13.28
C GLY A 404 -0.48 -41.66 14.09
N ASP A 405 -0.15 -40.37 13.92
CA ASP A 405 -0.78 -39.29 14.66
C ASP A 405 -1.85 -38.57 13.81
N SER A 406 -2.94 -38.23 14.50
CA SER A 406 -4.04 -37.41 13.98
C SER A 406 -3.47 -36.19 13.25
N ASN A 407 -4.06 -35.84 12.08
CA ASN A 407 -3.76 -34.63 11.30
C ASN A 407 -3.91 -33.36 12.18
N LEU A 408 -2.87 -33.04 12.95
CA LEU A 408 -2.83 -31.95 13.93
C LEU A 408 -2.22 -30.70 13.31
N MET A 409 -2.93 -29.58 13.43
CA MET A 409 -2.40 -28.24 13.17
C MET A 409 -2.26 -27.48 14.48
N VAL A 410 -1.08 -26.95 14.75
CA VAL A 410 -0.81 -26.10 15.91
C VAL A 410 -0.48 -24.69 15.44
N ILE A 411 -1.20 -23.72 15.98
CA ILE A 411 -0.89 -22.30 15.84
C ILE A 411 -0.02 -21.90 17.03
N PRO A 412 1.18 -21.30 16.80
CA PRO A 412 2.10 -20.95 17.88
C PRO A 412 1.52 -20.02 18.94
N ASN A 413 2.07 -20.08 20.14
CA ASN A 413 1.69 -19.22 21.27
C ASN A 413 1.90 -17.71 20.99
N SER A 414 2.80 -17.37 20.11
CA SER A 414 3.12 -16.01 19.70
C SER A 414 2.06 -15.35 18.83
N VAL A 415 1.19 -16.15 18.16
CA VAL A 415 0.17 -15.62 17.23
C VAL A 415 -0.94 -14.93 18.01
N ILE A 416 -1.14 -13.65 17.70
CA ILE A 416 -2.13 -12.76 18.34
C ILE A 416 -3.40 -12.64 17.47
N GLU A 417 -3.24 -12.59 16.15
CA GLU A 417 -4.32 -12.33 15.19
C GLU A 417 -4.25 -13.25 13.98
N ILE A 418 -5.41 -13.80 13.59
CA ILE A 418 -5.62 -14.50 12.34
C ILE A 418 -6.71 -13.75 11.54
N GLY A 419 -6.37 -13.29 10.34
CA GLY A 419 -7.22 -12.47 9.49
C GLY A 419 -8.40 -13.22 8.85
N ASP A 420 -9.28 -12.45 8.23
CA ASP A 420 -10.45 -12.97 7.51
C ASP A 420 -10.02 -13.97 6.41
N TYR A 421 -10.77 -15.06 6.27
CA TYR A 421 -10.54 -16.09 5.24
C TYR A 421 -9.13 -16.72 5.25
N ALA A 422 -8.35 -16.56 6.30
CA ALA A 422 -6.92 -16.95 6.31
C ALA A 422 -6.70 -18.40 5.85
N PHE A 423 -7.52 -19.34 6.30
CA PHE A 423 -7.49 -20.76 5.94
C PHE A 423 -8.81 -21.24 5.31
N TYR A 424 -9.51 -20.36 4.61
CA TYR A 424 -10.79 -20.71 3.99
C TYR A 424 -10.68 -21.81 2.96
N GLY A 425 -11.53 -22.84 3.08
CA GLY A 425 -11.64 -23.91 2.11
C GLY A 425 -10.36 -24.75 1.96
N CYS A 426 -9.56 -24.84 3.01
CA CYS A 426 -8.33 -25.60 3.05
C CYS A 426 -8.60 -27.10 3.22
N THR A 427 -8.93 -27.75 2.12
CA THR A 427 -9.19 -29.19 2.02
C THR A 427 -8.63 -29.67 0.69
N TYR A 428 -8.36 -30.97 0.57
CA TYR A 428 -8.04 -31.59 -0.71
C TYR A 428 -8.81 -32.89 -0.87
N THR A 429 -9.04 -33.26 -2.11
CA THR A 429 -9.68 -34.53 -2.45
C THR A 429 -8.61 -35.47 -3.03
N TYR A 430 -8.52 -36.68 -2.52
CA TYR A 430 -7.62 -37.70 -3.04
C TYR A 430 -8.39 -39.00 -3.35
N VAL A 431 -7.84 -39.78 -4.24
CA VAL A 431 -8.34 -41.15 -4.51
C VAL A 431 -7.45 -42.09 -3.71
N ASP A 432 -8.06 -42.87 -2.85
CA ASP A 432 -7.37 -43.89 -2.07
C ASP A 432 -6.76 -44.94 -3.03
N ARG A 433 -5.52 -45.38 -2.77
CA ARG A 433 -4.81 -46.34 -3.62
C ARG A 433 -5.55 -47.67 -3.78
N ASP A 434 -6.33 -48.01 -2.76
CA ASP A 434 -7.05 -49.28 -2.69
C ASP A 434 -8.57 -49.15 -3.03
N SER A 435 -9.02 -47.95 -3.41
CA SER A 435 -10.42 -47.70 -3.74
C SER A 435 -10.58 -46.66 -4.88
N THR A 436 -11.70 -46.72 -5.59
CA THR A 436 -12.07 -45.72 -6.61
C THR A 436 -12.78 -44.52 -6.00
N GLU A 437 -12.96 -44.48 -4.68
CA GLU A 437 -13.70 -43.42 -3.99
C GLU A 437 -12.82 -42.21 -3.75
N LYS A 438 -13.40 -41.02 -3.97
CA LYS A 438 -12.77 -39.75 -3.62
C LYS A 438 -12.95 -39.49 -2.13
N LYS A 439 -11.87 -39.31 -1.39
CA LYS A 439 -11.88 -38.95 0.03
C LYS A 439 -11.40 -37.50 0.21
N ASN A 440 -11.94 -36.82 1.24
CA ASN A 440 -11.47 -35.51 1.64
C ASN A 440 -10.29 -35.67 2.60
N GLY A 441 -9.20 -34.98 2.29
CA GLY A 441 -8.06 -34.84 3.19
C GLY A 441 -8.07 -33.47 3.87
N GLY A 442 -7.42 -33.36 5.02
CA GLY A 442 -7.32 -32.13 5.81
C GLY A 442 -6.78 -32.41 7.21
N ILE A 443 -6.93 -31.44 8.10
CA ILE A 443 -6.64 -31.62 9.53
C ILE A 443 -7.86 -32.16 10.28
N ASP A 444 -7.58 -32.95 11.32
CA ASP A 444 -8.60 -33.44 12.27
C ASP A 444 -8.67 -32.59 13.53
N ILE A 445 -7.53 -32.07 13.97
CA ILE A 445 -7.37 -31.31 15.22
C ILE A 445 -6.67 -29.99 14.94
N LEU A 446 -7.25 -28.91 15.47
CA LEU A 446 -6.69 -27.57 15.44
C LEU A 446 -6.49 -27.09 16.88
N LYS A 447 -5.25 -26.72 17.22
CA LYS A 447 -4.91 -26.12 18.51
C LYS A 447 -4.38 -24.71 18.29
N PHE A 448 -4.96 -23.76 19.01
CA PHE A 448 -4.50 -22.39 19.10
C PHE A 448 -3.70 -22.21 20.38
N GLY A 449 -2.54 -21.61 20.25
CA GLY A 449 -1.70 -21.27 21.41
C GLY A 449 -2.30 -20.13 22.25
N THR A 450 -1.64 -19.88 23.39
CA THR A 450 -2.13 -18.98 24.45
C THR A 450 -2.22 -17.50 24.05
N GLY A 451 -1.52 -17.07 22.99
CA GLY A 451 -1.48 -15.64 22.58
C GLY A 451 -2.64 -15.18 21.72
N LEU A 452 -3.46 -16.07 21.17
CA LEU A 452 -4.50 -15.70 20.20
C LEU A 452 -5.60 -14.86 20.86
N GLN A 453 -5.79 -13.63 20.37
CA GLN A 453 -6.81 -12.69 20.82
C GLN A 453 -7.95 -12.54 19.82
N LYS A 454 -7.65 -12.61 18.51
CA LYS A 454 -8.61 -12.35 17.44
C LYS A 454 -8.57 -13.39 16.34
N LEU A 455 -9.74 -13.93 16.01
CA LEU A 455 -9.98 -14.82 14.89
C LEU A 455 -10.92 -14.15 13.88
N GLY A 456 -10.47 -13.95 12.65
CA GLY A 456 -11.19 -13.24 11.61
C GLY A 456 -12.40 -13.99 11.05
N ASN A 457 -13.22 -13.26 10.26
CA ASN A 457 -14.39 -13.80 9.60
C ASN A 457 -14.03 -14.93 8.64
N GLN A 458 -14.77 -16.03 8.69
CA GLN A 458 -14.60 -17.20 7.81
C GLN A 458 -13.16 -17.76 7.77
N SER A 459 -12.36 -17.50 8.79
CA SER A 459 -10.92 -17.81 8.81
C SER A 459 -10.61 -19.30 8.61
N PHE A 460 -11.42 -20.22 9.14
CA PHE A 460 -11.32 -21.67 8.99
C PHE A 460 -12.59 -22.30 8.37
N SER A 461 -13.38 -21.50 7.66
CA SER A 461 -14.61 -21.98 7.03
C SER A 461 -14.32 -23.05 5.98
N GLY A 462 -15.15 -24.11 5.95
CA GLY A 462 -15.13 -25.16 4.92
C GLY A 462 -14.08 -26.25 5.13
N ILE A 463 -13.44 -26.35 6.31
CA ILE A 463 -12.54 -27.47 6.64
C ILE A 463 -13.38 -28.66 7.11
N VAL A 464 -13.89 -29.43 6.15
CA VAL A 464 -14.90 -30.47 6.38
C VAL A 464 -14.38 -31.66 7.22
N THR A 465 -13.06 -31.85 7.33
CA THR A 465 -12.42 -32.92 8.09
C THR A 465 -12.17 -32.58 9.57
N LEU A 466 -12.21 -31.29 9.92
CA LEU A 466 -11.91 -30.81 11.27
C LEU A 466 -12.89 -31.38 12.30
N LYS A 467 -12.39 -32.10 13.30
CA LYS A 467 -13.17 -32.78 14.34
C LYS A 467 -13.10 -32.07 15.69
N GLN A 468 -11.95 -31.44 15.98
CA GLN A 468 -11.68 -30.83 17.27
C GLN A 468 -10.96 -29.49 17.13
N VAL A 469 -11.38 -28.53 17.94
CA VAL A 469 -10.70 -27.22 18.09
C VAL A 469 -10.45 -26.96 19.57
N THR A 470 -9.23 -26.52 19.90
CA THR A 470 -8.84 -26.14 21.27
C THR A 470 -8.25 -24.73 21.25
N PHE A 471 -8.74 -23.86 22.12
CA PHE A 471 -8.20 -22.54 22.40
C PHE A 471 -7.52 -22.59 23.78
N GLU A 472 -6.22 -22.34 23.83
CA GLU A 472 -5.41 -22.41 25.06
C GLU A 472 -5.26 -21.06 25.77
N GLY A 473 -5.78 -19.97 25.18
CA GLY A 473 -5.64 -18.60 25.69
C GLY A 473 -6.94 -17.81 25.78
N ALA A 474 -6.83 -16.60 26.29
CA ALA A 474 -7.94 -15.65 26.46
C ALA A 474 -8.33 -15.00 25.12
N LEU A 475 -9.04 -15.72 24.29
CA LEU A 475 -9.57 -15.24 23.01
C LEU A 475 -10.66 -14.18 23.24
N SER A 476 -10.53 -13.01 22.62
CA SER A 476 -11.48 -11.89 22.78
C SER A 476 -12.52 -11.82 21.66
N GLU A 477 -12.20 -12.32 20.45
CA GLU A 477 -13.06 -12.20 19.29
C GLU A 477 -12.98 -13.43 18.39
N ILE A 478 -14.15 -13.99 18.05
CA ILE A 478 -14.31 -14.97 16.96
C ILE A 478 -15.20 -14.34 15.89
N GLY A 479 -14.66 -14.17 14.69
CA GLY A 479 -15.33 -13.54 13.56
C GLY A 479 -16.52 -14.33 13.04
N GLU A 480 -17.34 -13.68 12.23
CA GLU A 480 -18.53 -14.26 11.62
C GLU A 480 -18.17 -15.49 10.78
N LYS A 481 -18.90 -16.60 11.01
CA LYS A 481 -18.72 -17.84 10.23
C LYS A 481 -17.31 -18.43 10.29
N ALA A 482 -16.52 -18.16 11.33
CA ALA A 482 -15.11 -18.60 11.43
C ALA A 482 -14.93 -20.09 11.13
N PHE A 483 -15.83 -20.96 11.59
CA PHE A 483 -15.85 -22.43 11.34
C PHE A 483 -17.06 -22.88 10.52
N TYR A 484 -17.63 -22.00 9.70
CA TYR A 484 -18.80 -22.35 8.88
C TYR A 484 -18.50 -23.53 7.95
N LYS A 485 -19.42 -24.48 7.86
CA LYS A 485 -19.28 -25.73 7.09
C LYS A 485 -18.09 -26.62 7.49
N CYS A 486 -17.59 -26.55 8.71
CA CYS A 486 -16.73 -27.58 9.29
C CYS A 486 -17.61 -28.77 9.73
N THR A 487 -18.09 -29.57 8.79
CA THR A 487 -19.20 -30.53 8.99
C THR A 487 -18.83 -31.70 9.91
N SER A 488 -17.55 -31.98 10.16
CA SER A 488 -17.07 -33.01 11.10
C SER A 488 -16.78 -32.48 12.50
N LEU A 489 -16.90 -31.15 12.75
CA LEU A 489 -16.53 -30.54 14.01
C LEU A 489 -17.49 -30.96 15.13
N ALA A 490 -16.99 -31.76 16.07
CA ALA A 490 -17.75 -32.31 17.19
C ALA A 490 -17.35 -31.68 18.54
N ASN A 491 -16.10 -31.24 18.69
CA ASN A 491 -15.58 -30.78 19.98
C ASN A 491 -14.92 -29.39 19.83
N VAL A 492 -15.30 -28.48 20.70
CA VAL A 492 -14.65 -27.15 20.86
C VAL A 492 -14.35 -26.96 22.34
N THR A 493 -13.10 -26.70 22.68
CA THR A 493 -12.64 -26.52 24.06
C THR A 493 -11.98 -25.13 24.20
N PHE A 494 -12.37 -24.43 25.24
CA PHE A 494 -11.71 -23.20 25.71
C PHE A 494 -11.03 -23.53 27.04
N SER A 495 -9.72 -23.31 27.12
CA SER A 495 -9.00 -23.39 28.42
C SER A 495 -9.24 -22.10 29.18
N GLU A 496 -9.39 -22.19 30.50
CA GLU A 496 -9.55 -21.05 31.40
C GLU A 496 -8.27 -20.22 31.49
#